data_97f24386f653f0121074ea5dab117b20
#
_entry.id   97f24386f653f0121074ea5dab117b20
#
_cell.length_a   1.000
_cell.length_b   1.000
_cell.length_c   1.000
_cell.angle_alpha   90.00
_cell.angle_beta   90.00
_cell.angle_gamma   90.00
#
_symmetry.space_group_name_H-M   'P 1'
#
loop_
_entity.id
_entity.type
_entity.pdbx_description
1 polymer ?
#
loop_
_entity_poly.entity_id
_entity_poly.type
_entity_poly.pdbx_seq_one_letter_code
_entity_poly.pdbx_strand_id
1 'polypeptide(L)'
;MTPNLRHAVRAIILDEDDRILLCRFVFPHPAVPEQAKAVWAAPGGGIEPGEDRLTALRRELREETGLAITADPPHVWHQEVLPADHAPGFDGIINDYFLIRANHFQPHGELTDDQLAAEENLAAFRWWQLSEIAGHSGAELFSPRDLTTPLAALLTAGTPDQPVQLGL
;
A
#
# COMPACT_ATOMS: atom_id res chain seq x y z
N MET A 1 27.30 1.35 11.38
CA MET A 1 26.46 2.42 10.81
C MET A 1 25.01 2.00 10.78
N THR A 2 24.11 2.82 11.30
CA THR A 2 22.68 2.54 11.26
C THR A 2 22.15 2.79 9.84
N PRO A 3 21.42 1.83 9.24
CA PRO A 3 20.83 2.04 7.93
C PRO A 3 19.85 3.22 7.92
N ASN A 4 19.88 4.00 6.87
CA ASN A 4 18.91 5.07 6.64
C ASN A 4 17.71 4.49 5.91
N LEU A 5 16.65 4.16 6.63
CA LEU A 5 15.47 3.49 6.11
C LEU A 5 14.34 4.48 5.82
N ARG A 6 13.68 4.32 4.67
CA ARG A 6 12.47 5.05 4.38
C ARG A 6 11.29 4.34 5.04
N HIS A 7 10.63 5.02 5.97
CA HIS A 7 9.44 4.48 6.63
C HIS A 7 8.18 4.92 5.89
N ALA A 8 7.34 3.97 5.55
CA ALA A 8 6.07 4.21 4.89
C ALA A 8 4.95 3.44 5.58
N VAL A 9 3.75 3.96 5.45
CA VAL A 9 2.52 3.35 5.96
C VAL A 9 1.58 3.08 4.81
N ARG A 10 0.83 1.97 4.89
CA ARG A 10 -0.10 1.55 3.86
C ARG A 10 -1.37 1.02 4.47
N ALA A 11 -2.48 1.18 3.76
CA ALA A 11 -3.78 0.72 4.23
C ALA A 11 -4.27 -0.47 3.39
N ILE A 12 -4.58 -1.57 4.08
CA ILE A 12 -5.35 -2.66 3.48
C ILE A 12 -6.82 -2.29 3.67
N ILE A 13 -7.43 -1.74 2.64
CA ILE A 13 -8.82 -1.29 2.67
C ILE A 13 -9.68 -2.36 2.04
N LEU A 14 -10.55 -2.97 2.85
CA LEU A 14 -11.49 -4.01 2.41
C LEU A 14 -12.90 -3.46 2.44
N ASP A 15 -13.66 -3.69 1.37
CA ASP A 15 -15.08 -3.34 1.33
C ASP A 15 -15.97 -4.47 1.88
N GLU A 16 -17.29 -4.29 1.81
CA GLU A 16 -18.28 -5.25 2.30
C GLU A 16 -18.24 -6.60 1.57
N ASP A 17 -17.63 -6.65 0.39
CA ASP A 17 -17.50 -7.88 -0.41
C ASP A 17 -16.07 -8.44 -0.36
N ASP A 18 -15.26 -8.01 0.61
CA ASP A 18 -13.86 -8.41 0.79
C ASP A 18 -12.97 -8.08 -0.41
N ARG A 19 -13.32 -7.05 -1.17
CA ARG A 19 -12.46 -6.53 -2.23
C ARG A 19 -11.44 -5.57 -1.61
N ILE A 20 -10.21 -5.64 -2.07
CA ILE A 20 -9.13 -4.76 -1.63
C ILE A 20 -8.92 -3.63 -2.63
N LEU A 21 -8.76 -2.41 -2.11
CA LEU A 21 -8.43 -1.25 -2.94
C LEU A 21 -6.94 -1.20 -3.19
N LEU A 22 -6.52 -1.23 -4.44
CA LEU A 22 -5.13 -1.08 -4.83
C LEU A 22 -4.94 0.10 -5.76
N CYS A 23 -3.74 0.69 -5.66
CA CYS A 23 -3.27 1.78 -6.50
C CYS A 23 -2.34 1.22 -7.56
N ARG A 24 -2.49 1.69 -8.80
CA ARG A 24 -1.58 1.35 -9.88
C ARG A 24 -0.48 2.41 -9.96
N PHE A 25 0.71 2.03 -9.52
CA PHE A 25 1.90 2.88 -9.59
C PHE A 25 2.73 2.55 -10.82
N VAL A 26 3.25 3.59 -11.46
CA VAL A 26 4.06 3.45 -12.67
C VAL A 26 5.47 3.98 -12.42
N PHE A 27 6.45 3.45 -13.15
CA PHE A 27 7.82 3.95 -13.11
C PHE A 27 7.83 5.47 -13.43
N PRO A 28 8.60 6.32 -12.71
CA PRO A 28 9.70 5.98 -11.79
C PRO A 28 9.34 5.89 -10.29
N HIS A 29 8.17 5.41 -9.92
CA HIS A 29 7.82 5.19 -8.52
C HIS A 29 8.79 4.18 -7.87
N PRO A 30 9.21 4.39 -6.58
CA PRO A 30 10.17 3.52 -5.90
C PRO A 30 9.78 2.03 -5.85
N ALA A 31 8.49 1.70 -5.83
CA ALA A 31 8.02 0.32 -5.80
C ALA A 31 8.01 -0.36 -7.17
N VAL A 32 8.23 0.39 -8.26
CA VAL A 32 8.10 -0.13 -9.63
C VAL A 32 9.46 -0.42 -10.23
N PRO A 33 9.82 -1.70 -10.47
CA PRO A 33 11.03 -2.05 -11.18
C PRO A 33 11.01 -1.46 -12.60
N GLU A 34 12.18 -1.08 -13.10
CA GLU A 34 12.29 -0.45 -14.41
C GLU A 34 11.69 -1.29 -15.54
N GLN A 35 11.77 -2.63 -15.43
CA GLN A 35 11.26 -3.56 -16.42
C GLN A 35 9.76 -3.82 -16.32
N ALA A 36 9.13 -3.48 -15.21
CA ALA A 36 7.70 -3.66 -15.03
C ALA A 36 6.93 -2.46 -15.58
N LYS A 37 5.72 -2.71 -16.08
CA LYS A 37 4.84 -1.63 -16.54
C LYS A 37 4.27 -0.88 -15.36
N ALA A 38 3.88 -1.61 -14.33
CA ALA A 38 3.25 -1.04 -13.14
C ALA A 38 3.31 -2.04 -11.99
N VAL A 39 3.09 -1.50 -10.78
CA VAL A 39 2.89 -2.30 -9.58
C VAL A 39 1.57 -1.87 -8.94
N TRP A 40 0.76 -2.84 -8.60
CA TRP A 40 -0.45 -2.64 -7.81
C TRP A 40 -0.10 -2.78 -6.34
N ALA A 41 -0.30 -1.74 -5.57
CA ALA A 41 0.05 -1.68 -4.16
C ALA A 41 -1.03 -0.98 -3.36
N ALA A 42 -1.07 -1.25 -2.06
CA ALA A 42 -2.00 -0.59 -1.15
C ALA A 42 -1.73 0.92 -1.09
N PRO A 43 -2.78 1.75 -0.94
CA PRO A 43 -2.60 3.19 -0.78
C PRO A 43 -1.81 3.52 0.48
N GLY A 44 -1.09 4.62 0.43
CA GLY A 44 -0.24 5.09 1.51
C GLY A 44 0.99 5.79 0.98
N GLY A 45 1.94 6.03 1.85
CA GLY A 45 3.19 6.70 1.47
C GLY A 45 4.11 6.93 2.64
N GLY A 46 5.15 7.72 2.42
CA GLY A 46 6.19 8.00 3.40
C GLY A 46 5.71 8.80 4.60
N ILE A 47 6.29 8.49 5.76
CA ILE A 47 6.08 9.26 6.99
C ILE A 47 6.92 10.51 6.90
N GLU A 48 6.31 11.67 7.10
CA GLU A 48 7.01 12.95 7.09
C GLU A 48 7.64 13.24 8.47
N PRO A 49 8.67 14.11 8.52
CA PRO A 49 9.26 14.49 9.80
C PRO A 49 8.20 15.02 10.77
N GLY A 50 8.24 14.52 12.01
CA GLY A 50 7.31 14.92 13.06
C GLY A 50 5.97 14.19 13.07
N GLU A 51 5.70 13.35 12.06
CA GLU A 51 4.49 12.51 12.03
C GLU A 51 4.73 11.18 12.72
N ASP A 52 3.72 10.66 13.43
CA ASP A 52 3.68 9.25 13.78
C ASP A 52 3.02 8.45 12.62
N ARG A 53 3.01 7.12 12.75
CA ARG A 53 2.51 6.24 11.69
C ARG A 53 1.04 6.51 11.36
N LEU A 54 0.21 6.65 12.37
CA LEU A 54 -1.24 6.83 12.15
C LEU A 54 -1.59 8.22 11.60
N THR A 55 -0.84 9.24 12.01
CA THR A 55 -0.99 10.59 11.44
C THR A 55 -0.65 10.57 9.95
N ALA A 56 0.47 9.93 9.60
CA ALA A 56 0.87 9.78 8.20
C ALA A 56 -0.17 9.01 7.40
N LEU A 57 -0.69 7.91 7.95
CA LEU A 57 -1.71 7.10 7.29
C LEU A 57 -2.98 7.90 7.02
N ARG A 58 -3.47 8.65 8.00
CA ARG A 58 -4.65 9.51 7.85
C ARG A 58 -4.44 10.55 6.76
N ARG A 59 -3.28 11.18 6.74
CA ARG A 59 -2.92 12.19 5.73
C ARG A 59 -2.90 11.57 4.34
N GLU A 60 -2.19 10.45 4.17
CA GLU A 60 -2.08 9.79 2.87
C GLU A 60 -3.44 9.34 2.34
N LEU A 61 -4.28 8.75 3.18
CA LEU A 61 -5.60 8.31 2.76
C LEU A 61 -6.50 9.47 2.35
N ARG A 62 -6.45 10.57 3.09
CA ARG A 62 -7.22 11.77 2.76
C ARG A 62 -6.76 12.37 1.42
N GLU A 63 -5.45 12.45 1.20
CA GLU A 63 -4.88 13.00 -0.02
C GLU A 63 -5.16 12.13 -1.24
N GLU A 64 -5.03 10.82 -1.12
CA GLU A 64 -5.14 9.89 -2.24
C GLU A 64 -6.57 9.41 -2.49
N THR A 65 -7.27 8.99 -1.44
CA THR A 65 -8.55 8.27 -1.59
C THR A 65 -9.76 9.03 -1.08
N GLY A 66 -9.55 10.04 -0.25
CA GLY A 66 -10.63 10.75 0.42
C GLY A 66 -11.20 10.02 1.63
N LEU A 67 -10.67 8.86 1.99
CA LEU A 67 -11.15 8.09 3.14
C LEU A 67 -10.68 8.74 4.43
N ALA A 68 -11.64 9.02 5.32
CA ALA A 68 -11.36 9.48 6.68
C ALA A 68 -11.56 8.31 7.64
N ILE A 69 -10.57 8.05 8.50
CA ILE A 69 -10.66 7.00 9.52
C ILE A 69 -10.79 7.65 10.89
N THR A 70 -11.72 7.15 11.71
CA THR A 70 -12.03 7.72 13.01
C THR A 70 -11.42 6.93 14.16
N ALA A 71 -11.19 5.64 13.98
CA ALA A 71 -10.57 4.76 14.97
C ALA A 71 -9.17 4.36 14.50
N ASP A 72 -8.31 3.97 15.44
CA ASP A 72 -6.98 3.48 15.11
C ASP A 72 -7.09 2.08 14.53
N PRO A 73 -6.62 1.88 13.27
CA PRO A 73 -6.70 0.57 12.62
C PRO A 73 -5.65 -0.39 13.17
N PRO A 74 -5.91 -1.69 13.19
CA PRO A 74 -4.92 -2.67 13.62
C PRO A 74 -3.75 -2.77 12.64
N HIS A 75 -2.55 -2.91 13.19
CA HIS A 75 -1.32 -3.15 12.43
C HIS A 75 -1.25 -4.63 12.08
N VAL A 76 -1.32 -4.96 10.80
CA VAL A 76 -1.48 -6.36 10.35
C VAL A 76 -0.25 -6.94 9.66
N TRP A 77 0.51 -6.13 8.93
CA TRP A 77 1.69 -6.59 8.20
C TRP A 77 2.86 -5.63 8.37
N HIS A 78 4.07 -6.19 8.32
CA HIS A 78 5.31 -5.45 8.33
C HIS A 78 6.23 -6.01 7.24
N GLN A 79 6.83 -5.13 6.45
CA GLN A 79 7.71 -5.51 5.35
C GLN A 79 8.97 -4.67 5.39
N GLU A 80 10.12 -5.33 5.29
CA GLU A 80 11.42 -4.66 5.15
C GLU A 80 12.03 -5.03 3.81
N VAL A 81 12.40 -4.04 3.02
CA VAL A 81 13.02 -4.22 1.70
C VAL A 81 14.42 -3.64 1.74
N LEU A 82 15.42 -4.50 1.68
CA LEU A 82 16.84 -4.15 1.70
C LEU A 82 17.58 -4.92 0.61
N PRO A 83 18.50 -4.30 -0.16
CA PRO A 83 18.80 -2.88 -0.26
C PRO A 83 17.68 -2.12 -1.00
N ALA A 84 17.66 -0.80 -0.88
CA ALA A 84 16.63 0.04 -1.46
C ALA A 84 16.95 0.44 -2.90
N ASP A 85 16.81 -0.47 -3.82
CA ASP A 85 16.98 -0.17 -5.24
C ASP A 85 15.91 0.80 -5.76
N HIS A 86 14.84 0.97 -4.99
CA HIS A 86 13.65 1.70 -5.41
C HIS A 86 13.40 2.98 -4.62
N ALA A 87 14.28 3.34 -3.69
CA ALA A 87 14.12 4.53 -2.86
C ALA A 87 15.43 5.33 -2.82
N PRO A 88 15.67 6.21 -3.80
CA PRO A 88 16.91 7.01 -3.82
C PRO A 88 17.13 7.76 -2.51
N GLY A 89 18.36 7.73 -1.99
CA GLY A 89 18.72 8.38 -0.74
C GLY A 89 18.49 7.54 0.51
N PHE A 90 17.98 6.31 0.37
CA PHE A 90 17.74 5.40 1.49
C PHE A 90 18.43 4.06 1.29
N ASP A 91 18.75 3.39 2.42
CA ASP A 91 19.37 2.06 2.43
C ASP A 91 18.32 0.94 2.37
N GLY A 92 17.04 1.29 2.53
CA GLY A 92 15.93 0.36 2.48
C GLY A 92 14.61 1.03 2.73
N ILE A 93 13.54 0.23 2.66
CA ILE A 93 12.18 0.68 2.90
C ILE A 93 11.54 -0.22 3.96
N ILE A 94 10.86 0.40 4.92
CA ILE A 94 9.97 -0.31 5.85
C ILE A 94 8.55 0.10 5.52
N ASN A 95 7.70 -0.89 5.26
CA ASN A 95 6.26 -0.68 5.06
C ASN A 95 5.49 -1.31 6.21
N ASP A 96 4.67 -0.52 6.88
CA ASP A 96 3.75 -0.99 7.89
C ASP A 96 2.33 -0.88 7.35
N TYR A 97 1.59 -1.99 7.40
CA TYR A 97 0.24 -2.10 6.82
C TYR A 97 -0.80 -2.17 7.92
N PHE A 98 -1.88 -1.43 7.73
CA PHE A 98 -3.00 -1.35 8.69
C PHE A 98 -4.29 -1.77 8.01
N LEU A 99 -5.12 -2.52 8.71
CA LEU A 99 -6.40 -3.01 8.17
C LEU A 99 -7.51 -2.00 8.43
N ILE A 100 -8.21 -1.64 7.36
CA ILE A 100 -9.36 -0.73 7.41
C ILE A 100 -10.52 -1.40 6.68
N ARG A 101 -11.64 -1.51 7.35
CA ARG A 101 -12.88 -1.93 6.70
C ARG A 101 -13.74 -0.72 6.43
N ALA A 102 -14.26 -0.62 5.21
CA ALA A 102 -15.08 0.51 4.77
C ALA A 102 -16.15 0.00 3.80
N ASN A 103 -17.25 0.73 3.69
CA ASN A 103 -18.18 0.48 2.61
C ASN A 103 -17.51 0.82 1.28
N HIS A 104 -17.87 0.12 0.23
CA HIS A 104 -17.34 0.39 -1.10
C HIS A 104 -17.53 1.87 -1.46
N PHE A 105 -16.48 2.50 -1.97
CA PHE A 105 -16.51 3.91 -2.36
C PHE A 105 -15.67 4.13 -3.62
N GLN A 106 -15.91 5.25 -4.28
CA GLN A 106 -15.09 5.69 -5.40
C GLN A 106 -13.94 6.53 -4.85
N PRO A 107 -12.68 6.09 -4.96
CA PRO A 107 -11.55 6.87 -4.44
C PRO A 107 -11.47 8.24 -5.10
N HIS A 108 -11.47 9.29 -4.26
CA HIS A 108 -11.33 10.66 -4.69
C HIS A 108 -10.88 11.50 -3.49
N GLY A 109 -9.61 11.85 -3.44
CA GLY A 109 -9.02 12.57 -2.33
C GLY A 109 -8.81 14.06 -2.59
N GLU A 110 -7.99 14.67 -1.76
CA GLU A 110 -7.62 16.08 -1.88
C GLU A 110 -6.76 16.34 -3.13
N LEU A 111 -5.94 15.37 -3.53
CA LEU A 111 -5.14 15.46 -4.74
C LEU A 111 -5.97 15.07 -5.96
N THR A 112 -5.86 15.86 -7.03
CA THR A 112 -6.50 15.53 -8.30
C THR A 112 -5.79 14.36 -8.98
N ASP A 113 -6.42 13.77 -9.98
CA ASP A 113 -5.80 12.69 -10.76
C ASP A 113 -4.48 13.13 -11.38
N ASP A 114 -4.41 14.36 -11.88
CA ASP A 114 -3.19 14.93 -12.45
C ASP A 114 -2.09 15.10 -11.41
N GLN A 115 -2.45 15.54 -10.20
CA GLN A 115 -1.51 15.68 -9.09
C GLN A 115 -0.99 14.32 -8.63
N LEU A 116 -1.86 13.30 -8.52
CA LEU A 116 -1.46 11.94 -8.16
C LEU A 116 -0.49 11.36 -9.20
N ALA A 117 -0.77 11.57 -10.48
CA ALA A 117 0.12 11.12 -11.55
C ALA A 117 1.47 11.83 -11.52
N ALA A 118 1.47 13.15 -11.31
CA ALA A 118 2.70 13.97 -11.35
C ALA A 118 3.55 13.80 -10.09
N GLU A 119 2.93 13.74 -8.91
CA GLU A 119 3.64 13.75 -7.63
C GLU A 119 3.91 12.35 -7.09
N GLU A 120 2.97 11.40 -7.31
CA GLU A 120 3.01 10.07 -6.71
C GLU A 120 3.21 8.95 -7.73
N ASN A 121 3.22 9.25 -9.03
CA ASN A 121 3.21 8.26 -10.11
C ASN A 121 2.06 7.25 -9.98
N LEU A 122 0.94 7.70 -9.42
CA LEU A 122 -0.26 6.93 -9.22
C LEU A 122 -1.18 7.14 -10.41
N ALA A 123 -1.40 6.09 -11.20
CA ALA A 123 -2.13 6.17 -12.46
C ALA A 123 -3.60 5.78 -12.36
N ALA A 124 -3.95 4.92 -11.42
CA ALA A 124 -5.32 4.42 -11.29
C ALA A 124 -5.56 3.78 -9.93
N PHE A 125 -6.85 3.61 -9.62
CA PHE A 125 -7.32 2.80 -8.48
C PHE A 125 -8.16 1.65 -9.03
N ARG A 126 -8.16 0.51 -8.34
CA ARG A 126 -9.04 -0.60 -8.65
C ARG A 126 -9.33 -1.40 -7.39
N TRP A 127 -10.59 -1.80 -7.25
CA TRP A 127 -11.01 -2.79 -6.25
C TRP A 127 -10.81 -4.19 -6.84
N TRP A 128 -10.09 -5.03 -6.10
CA TRP A 128 -9.73 -6.37 -6.54
C TRP A 128 -10.33 -7.41 -5.62
N GLN A 129 -10.91 -8.47 -6.18
CA GLN A 129 -11.21 -9.68 -5.43
C GLN A 129 -9.95 -10.54 -5.30
N LEU A 130 -9.86 -11.33 -4.23
CA LEU A 130 -8.74 -12.24 -4.03
C LEU A 130 -8.54 -13.16 -5.24
N SER A 131 -9.64 -13.70 -5.79
CA SER A 131 -9.60 -14.57 -6.96
C SER A 131 -9.03 -13.88 -8.20
N GLU A 132 -9.29 -12.59 -8.36
CA GLU A 132 -8.76 -11.80 -9.48
C GLU A 132 -7.25 -11.62 -9.35
N ILE A 133 -6.78 -11.37 -8.12
CA ILE A 133 -5.34 -11.26 -7.84
C ILE A 133 -4.65 -12.60 -8.10
N ALA A 134 -5.21 -13.68 -7.57
CA ALA A 134 -4.66 -15.03 -7.72
C ALA A 134 -4.61 -15.49 -9.17
N GLY A 135 -5.58 -15.09 -9.98
CA GLY A 135 -5.65 -15.45 -11.40
C GLY A 135 -4.97 -14.46 -12.34
N HIS A 136 -4.40 -13.38 -11.80
CA HIS A 136 -3.78 -12.36 -12.64
C HIS A 136 -2.49 -12.87 -13.30
N SER A 137 -2.41 -12.69 -14.61
CA SER A 137 -1.22 -12.97 -15.39
C SER A 137 -0.92 -11.76 -16.28
N GLY A 138 0.36 -11.41 -16.38
CA GLY A 138 0.78 -10.26 -17.17
C GLY A 138 2.03 -9.62 -16.64
N ALA A 139 2.41 -8.48 -17.24
CA ALA A 139 3.62 -7.77 -16.89
C ALA A 139 3.50 -6.89 -15.65
N GLU A 140 2.29 -6.63 -15.18
CA GLU A 140 2.07 -5.85 -13.98
C GLU A 140 2.21 -6.72 -12.74
N LEU A 141 2.82 -6.16 -11.69
CA LEU A 141 3.16 -6.88 -10.46
C LEU A 141 2.29 -6.40 -9.31
N PHE A 142 2.25 -7.21 -8.24
CA PHE A 142 1.67 -6.79 -6.96
C PHE A 142 2.79 -6.52 -5.95
N SER A 143 2.53 -5.68 -4.96
CA SER A 143 3.43 -5.47 -3.84
C SER A 143 2.67 -5.76 -2.53
N PRO A 144 3.06 -6.77 -1.74
CA PRO A 144 4.16 -7.72 -2.02
C PRO A 144 3.85 -8.59 -3.25
N ARG A 145 4.88 -9.20 -3.82
CA ARG A 145 4.73 -10.04 -5.02
C ARG A 145 3.70 -11.12 -4.83
N ASP A 146 3.74 -11.81 -3.67
CA ASP A 146 2.76 -12.80 -3.28
C ASP A 146 1.72 -12.17 -2.35
N LEU A 147 0.95 -11.21 -2.88
CA LEU A 147 -0.12 -10.58 -2.11
C LEU A 147 -1.22 -11.57 -1.75
N THR A 148 -1.44 -12.59 -2.58
CA THR A 148 -2.52 -13.57 -2.41
C THR A 148 -2.44 -14.29 -1.06
N THR A 149 -1.26 -14.76 -0.67
CA THR A 149 -1.09 -15.57 0.55
C THR A 149 -1.43 -14.79 1.83
N PRO A 150 -0.81 -13.62 2.11
CA PRO A 150 -1.17 -12.88 3.31
C PRO A 150 -2.59 -12.33 3.28
N LEU A 151 -3.10 -11.95 2.11
CA LEU A 151 -4.46 -11.47 1.99
C LEU A 151 -5.48 -12.58 2.28
N ALA A 152 -5.27 -13.78 1.75
CA ALA A 152 -6.14 -14.92 2.03
C ALA A 152 -6.17 -15.24 3.53
N ALA A 153 -5.02 -15.23 4.19
CA ALA A 153 -4.94 -15.44 5.64
C ALA A 153 -5.72 -14.38 6.42
N LEU A 154 -5.60 -13.11 6.00
CA LEU A 154 -6.31 -12.00 6.63
C LEU A 154 -7.82 -12.14 6.48
N LEU A 155 -8.29 -12.55 5.31
CA LEU A 155 -9.72 -12.73 5.04
C LEU A 155 -10.32 -13.93 5.77
N THR A 156 -9.55 -14.99 6.00
CA THR A 156 -10.04 -16.21 6.65
C THR A 156 -9.87 -16.19 8.17
N ALA A 157 -8.75 -15.70 8.68
CA ALA A 157 -8.40 -15.73 10.09
C ALA A 157 -8.62 -14.39 10.82
N GLY A 158 -8.82 -13.31 10.07
CA GLY A 158 -8.97 -11.96 10.64
C GLY A 158 -7.65 -11.35 11.06
N THR A 159 -7.74 -10.34 11.92
CA THR A 159 -6.57 -9.59 12.39
C THR A 159 -5.62 -10.50 13.17
N PRO A 160 -4.33 -10.56 12.78
CA PRO A 160 -3.37 -11.37 13.54
C PRO A 160 -3.00 -10.71 14.87
N ASP A 161 -2.57 -11.53 15.85
CA ASP A 161 -2.13 -11.05 17.16
C ASP A 161 -0.87 -10.19 17.06
N GLN A 162 0.00 -10.52 16.11
CA GLN A 162 1.22 -9.77 15.80
C GLN A 162 1.27 -9.48 14.31
N PRO A 163 1.86 -8.36 13.87
CA PRO A 163 2.02 -8.10 12.45
C PRO A 163 2.80 -9.22 11.76
N VAL A 164 2.27 -9.66 10.62
CA VAL A 164 2.90 -10.71 9.82
C VAL A 164 4.08 -10.11 9.06
N GLN A 165 5.24 -10.78 9.13
CA GLN A 165 6.41 -10.36 8.37
C GLN A 165 6.25 -10.79 6.92
N LEU A 166 6.26 -9.82 6.00
CA LEU A 166 6.11 -10.10 4.57
C LEU A 166 7.47 -10.21 3.89
N GLY A 167 7.52 -11.01 2.82
CA GLY A 167 8.60 -10.96 1.85
C GLY A 167 8.39 -9.86 0.81
N LEU A 168 9.18 -9.89 -0.26
CA LEU A 168 9.05 -8.96 -1.39
C LEU A 168 7.80 -9.23 -2.22
#